data_f355ad26ea79cda881186ccfb42becb9
#
_entry.id   f355ad26ea79cda881186ccfb42becb9
#
_cell.length_a   1.000
_cell.length_b   1.000
_cell.length_c   1.000
_cell.angle_alpha   90.00
_cell.angle_beta   90.00
_cell.angle_gamma   90.00
#
_symmetry.space_group_name_H-M   'P 1'
#
loop_
_entity.id
_entity.type
_entity.pdbx_description
1 polymer ?
#
loop_
_entity_poly.entity_id
_entity_poly.type
_entity_poly.pdbx_seq_one_letter_code
_entity_poly.pdbx_strand_id
1 'polypeptide(L)'
;MIFHLALCLGVIVASAAEEPLESTQKSKDLDIMAVINVTERLVVIKRKNFTETHFRCHSALKAKGGNVTSGFTYLLKARNGTDSDDKYVHSIVNVTLIPLNVTQGHNGTQGYKATYLVGKNTTRTRYNLTLKAKDSNGTCFVILIEKSNGEKGCEVVVPASERNTTTPEICDNYYNNTCTGNSIQLY
;
A
#
# COMPACT_ATOMS: atom_id res chain seq x y z
N MET A 1 -72.78 -25.56 32.27
CA MET A 1 -71.57 -26.17 31.70
C MET A 1 -71.11 -25.30 30.55
N ILE A 2 -70.09 -24.52 30.79
CA ILE A 2 -69.50 -23.64 29.73
C ILE A 2 -68.03 -24.01 29.63
N PHE A 3 -67.65 -24.64 28.50
CA PHE A 3 -66.27 -24.97 28.17
C PHE A 3 -65.53 -23.75 27.68
N HIS A 4 -64.54 -23.28 28.41
CA HIS A 4 -63.59 -22.27 27.92
C HIS A 4 -62.48 -22.99 27.15
N LEU A 5 -62.45 -22.76 25.87
CA LEU A 5 -61.37 -23.17 24.96
C LEU A 5 -60.28 -22.12 25.03
N ALA A 6 -59.18 -22.41 25.68
CA ALA A 6 -57.99 -21.56 25.70
C ALA A 6 -57.15 -21.82 24.46
N LEU A 7 -57.13 -20.84 23.54
CA LEU A 7 -56.28 -20.87 22.35
C LEU A 7 -54.88 -20.39 22.74
N CYS A 8 -53.91 -21.29 22.85
CA CYS A 8 -52.49 -20.92 23.00
C CYS A 8 -51.92 -20.54 21.60
N LEU A 9 -51.79 -19.25 21.36
CA LEU A 9 -51.00 -18.72 20.23
C LEU A 9 -49.54 -18.85 20.59
N GLY A 10 -48.86 -19.88 20.04
CA GLY A 10 -47.42 -20.01 20.09
C GLY A 10 -46.78 -19.01 19.14
N VAL A 11 -46.10 -17.99 19.69
CA VAL A 11 -45.25 -17.08 18.92
C VAL A 11 -43.94 -17.83 18.64
N ILE A 12 -43.74 -18.28 17.39
CA ILE A 12 -42.44 -18.77 16.91
C ILE A 12 -41.55 -17.57 16.64
N VAL A 13 -40.65 -17.27 17.59
CA VAL A 13 -39.59 -16.30 17.35
C VAL A 13 -38.54 -17.03 16.51
N ALA A 14 -38.57 -16.80 15.20
CA ALA A 14 -37.48 -17.17 14.32
C ALA A 14 -36.28 -16.26 14.61
N SER A 15 -35.36 -16.72 15.45
CA SER A 15 -34.05 -16.09 15.57
C SER A 15 -33.31 -16.35 14.26
N ALA A 16 -33.29 -15.36 13.38
CA ALA A 16 -32.34 -15.33 12.30
C ALA A 16 -30.93 -15.23 12.90
N ALA A 17 -30.22 -16.34 12.89
CA ALA A 17 -28.78 -16.31 13.12
C ALA A 17 -28.16 -15.52 11.96
N GLU A 18 -27.74 -14.30 12.20
CA GLU A 18 -26.84 -13.57 11.30
C GLU A 18 -25.55 -14.38 11.28
N GLU A 19 -25.34 -15.11 10.18
CA GLU A 19 -24.01 -15.64 9.86
C GLU A 19 -23.04 -14.46 9.77
N PRO A 20 -21.89 -14.51 10.47
CA PRO A 20 -20.89 -13.47 10.31
C PRO A 20 -20.42 -13.55 8.84
N LEU A 21 -20.69 -12.51 8.08
CA LEU A 21 -20.16 -12.28 6.75
C LEU A 21 -18.64 -12.14 6.87
N GLU A 22 -17.95 -13.28 6.89
CA GLU A 22 -16.50 -13.32 6.65
C GLU A 22 -16.28 -12.93 5.19
N SER A 23 -16.39 -11.64 4.90
CA SER A 23 -15.87 -11.09 3.68
C SER A 23 -14.36 -11.06 3.76
N THR A 24 -13.72 -12.20 3.49
CA THR A 24 -12.34 -12.22 3.02
C THR A 24 -12.32 -11.54 1.64
N GLN A 25 -12.59 -10.25 1.64
CA GLN A 25 -12.45 -9.42 0.46
C GLN A 25 -10.95 -9.28 0.23
N LYS A 26 -10.40 -10.24 -0.55
CA LYS A 26 -9.03 -10.16 -1.06
C LYS A 26 -8.90 -8.81 -1.73
N SER A 27 -8.24 -7.86 -1.05
CA SER A 27 -8.18 -6.47 -1.51
C SER A 27 -7.61 -6.46 -2.91
N LYS A 28 -8.38 -5.91 -3.84
CA LYS A 28 -8.02 -5.84 -5.26
C LYS A 28 -6.77 -4.97 -5.39
N ASP A 29 -5.78 -5.46 -6.14
CA ASP A 29 -4.61 -4.66 -6.49
C ASP A 29 -5.04 -3.44 -7.31
N LEU A 30 -4.59 -2.26 -6.91
CA LEU A 30 -4.88 -1.01 -7.59
C LEU A 30 -3.78 -0.68 -8.61
N ASP A 31 -4.10 0.17 -9.58
CA ASP A 31 -3.13 0.62 -10.58
C ASP A 31 -2.10 1.55 -9.94
N ILE A 32 -0.82 1.12 -9.96
CA ILE A 32 0.30 1.89 -9.42
C ILE A 32 0.57 3.19 -10.20
N MET A 33 -0.04 3.36 -11.38
CA MET A 33 0.05 4.61 -12.13
C MET A 33 -0.44 5.81 -11.32
N ALA A 34 -1.33 5.62 -10.36
CA ALA A 34 -1.73 6.67 -9.42
C ALA A 34 -0.53 7.26 -8.65
N VAL A 35 0.43 6.41 -8.25
CA VAL A 35 1.68 6.81 -7.59
C VAL A 35 2.67 7.40 -8.60
N ILE A 36 2.81 6.75 -9.76
CA ILE A 36 3.75 7.18 -10.83
C ILE A 36 3.41 8.58 -11.35
N ASN A 37 2.12 8.93 -11.39
CA ASN A 37 1.66 10.23 -11.90
C ASN A 37 1.88 11.40 -10.92
N VAL A 38 2.26 11.12 -9.67
CA VAL A 38 2.66 12.17 -8.73
C VAL A 38 3.95 12.82 -9.23
N THR A 39 3.94 14.14 -9.38
CA THR A 39 5.07 14.91 -9.94
C THR A 39 6.04 15.41 -8.88
N GLU A 40 5.56 15.57 -7.65
CA GLU A 40 6.40 15.98 -6.53
C GLU A 40 7.13 14.79 -5.89
N ARG A 41 8.00 15.09 -4.94
CA ARG A 41 8.69 14.07 -4.14
C ARG A 41 7.69 13.29 -3.31
N LEU A 42 7.77 11.97 -3.36
CA LEU A 42 7.07 11.06 -2.47
C LEU A 42 7.93 10.78 -1.23
N VAL A 43 7.30 10.72 -0.06
CA VAL A 43 7.97 10.38 1.20
C VAL A 43 7.27 9.21 1.89
N VAL A 44 8.07 8.33 2.50
CA VAL A 44 7.55 7.19 3.27
C VAL A 44 7.40 7.65 4.71
N ILE A 45 6.18 7.77 5.21
CA ILE A 45 5.93 8.23 6.58
C ILE A 45 5.94 7.10 7.60
N LYS A 46 5.39 5.93 7.25
CA LYS A 46 5.35 4.73 8.12
C LYS A 46 5.67 3.48 7.30
N ARG A 47 6.21 2.47 8.00
CA ARG A 47 6.51 1.16 7.41
C ARG A 47 6.20 0.05 8.40
N LYS A 48 5.60 -1.05 7.94
CA LYS A 48 5.54 -2.32 8.64
C LYS A 48 6.50 -3.31 8.00
N ASN A 49 7.19 -4.07 8.85
CA ASN A 49 8.35 -4.90 8.50
C ASN A 49 9.53 -4.07 7.94
N PHE A 50 10.68 -4.67 7.73
CA PHE A 50 11.94 -3.96 7.42
C PHE A 50 12.25 -2.83 8.40
N THR A 51 11.87 -3.03 9.67
CA THR A 51 11.99 -2.03 10.73
C THR A 51 13.40 -1.94 11.30
N GLU A 52 14.20 -3.00 11.14
CA GLU A 52 15.61 -3.04 11.52
C GLU A 52 16.46 -2.26 10.51
N THR A 53 16.22 -0.98 10.42
CA THR A 53 16.96 -0.07 9.55
C THR A 53 17.33 1.20 10.29
N HIS A 54 18.58 1.63 10.13
CA HIS A 54 19.04 2.93 10.59
C HIS A 54 18.70 4.05 9.59
N PHE A 55 18.26 3.71 8.38
CA PHE A 55 17.84 4.71 7.41
C PHE A 55 16.50 5.35 7.78
N ARG A 56 16.44 6.68 7.68
CA ARG A 56 15.26 7.52 7.94
C ARG A 56 14.96 8.41 6.74
N CYS A 57 13.86 9.13 6.77
CA CYS A 57 13.49 10.11 5.74
C CYS A 57 13.54 9.54 4.31
N HIS A 58 12.99 8.34 4.13
CA HIS A 58 12.91 7.69 2.83
C HIS A 58 12.08 8.53 1.87
N SER A 59 12.60 8.77 0.70
CA SER A 59 11.88 9.52 -0.33
C SER A 59 12.25 9.07 -1.74
N ALA A 60 11.33 9.31 -2.67
CA ALA A 60 11.49 9.04 -4.09
C ALA A 60 11.07 10.26 -4.90
N LEU A 61 11.88 10.64 -5.88
CA LEU A 61 11.57 11.71 -6.83
C LEU A 61 11.68 11.18 -8.25
N LYS A 62 10.60 11.29 -9.01
CA LYS A 62 10.58 10.91 -10.41
C LYS A 62 11.41 11.90 -11.23
N ALA A 63 12.35 11.40 -12.03
CA ALA A 63 13.05 12.19 -13.03
C ALA A 63 12.10 12.53 -14.20
N LYS A 64 12.45 13.57 -14.97
CA LYS A 64 11.68 13.90 -16.18
C LYS A 64 11.80 12.80 -17.23
N GLY A 65 10.74 12.59 -17.98
CA GLY A 65 10.67 11.57 -19.04
C GLY A 65 10.28 10.19 -18.50
N GLY A 66 10.34 9.19 -19.40
CA GLY A 66 9.87 7.83 -19.16
C GLY A 66 8.43 7.61 -19.60
N ASN A 67 8.09 6.36 -19.86
CA ASN A 67 6.76 5.93 -20.24
C ASN A 67 6.52 4.48 -19.79
N VAL A 68 5.32 3.95 -20.06
CA VAL A 68 4.92 2.59 -19.67
C VAL A 68 5.87 1.51 -20.24
N THR A 69 6.38 1.70 -21.45
CA THR A 69 7.25 0.71 -22.13
C THR A 69 8.70 0.80 -21.67
N SER A 70 9.25 2.03 -21.55
CA SER A 70 10.66 2.25 -21.18
C SER A 70 10.89 2.26 -19.66
N GLY A 71 9.81 2.36 -18.88
CA GLY A 71 9.88 2.58 -17.44
C GLY A 71 10.09 4.04 -17.07
N PHE A 72 10.26 4.28 -15.76
CA PHE A 72 10.42 5.61 -15.17
C PHE A 72 11.65 5.64 -14.28
N THR A 73 12.46 6.67 -14.41
CA THR A 73 13.65 6.84 -13.56
C THR A 73 13.28 7.57 -12.28
N TYR A 74 13.73 7.04 -11.14
CA TYR A 74 13.56 7.63 -9.82
C TYR A 74 14.88 7.85 -9.11
N LEU A 75 14.99 8.98 -8.43
CA LEU A 75 16.02 9.27 -7.44
C LEU A 75 15.48 8.89 -6.07
N LEU A 76 15.96 7.79 -5.50
CA LEU A 76 15.67 7.38 -4.13
C LEU A 76 16.66 8.08 -3.20
N LYS A 77 16.17 8.58 -2.04
CA LYS A 77 16.99 9.16 -0.98
C LYS A 77 16.57 8.60 0.37
N ALA A 78 17.55 8.42 1.25
CA ALA A 78 17.33 8.13 2.66
C ALA A 78 18.44 8.80 3.49
N ARG A 79 18.11 9.24 4.70
CA ARG A 79 19.10 9.71 5.66
C ARG A 79 19.75 8.51 6.33
N ASN A 80 21.08 8.48 6.40
CA ASN A 80 21.83 7.38 7.01
C ASN A 80 22.08 7.66 8.49
N GLY A 81 21.04 7.42 9.31
CA GLY A 81 21.04 7.67 10.75
C GLY A 81 19.78 8.39 11.21
N THR A 82 19.74 8.72 12.50
CA THR A 82 18.61 9.36 13.19
C THR A 82 18.82 10.86 13.39
N ASP A 83 20.05 11.34 13.40
CA ASP A 83 20.39 12.71 13.68
C ASP A 83 20.19 13.62 12.46
N SER A 84 19.89 14.89 12.70
CA SER A 84 19.63 15.86 11.64
C SER A 84 20.81 16.05 10.69
N ASP A 85 22.02 15.91 11.22
CA ASP A 85 23.29 16.13 10.50
C ASP A 85 23.78 14.89 9.74
N ASP A 86 23.09 13.75 9.90
CA ASP A 86 23.42 12.53 9.18
C ASP A 86 23.28 12.69 7.66
N LYS A 87 24.26 12.13 6.98
CA LYS A 87 24.35 12.26 5.51
C LYS A 87 23.25 11.49 4.80
N TYR A 88 22.73 12.08 3.75
CA TYR A 88 21.81 11.39 2.84
C TYR A 88 22.58 10.49 1.89
N VAL A 89 22.09 9.26 1.77
CA VAL A 89 22.46 8.34 0.68
C VAL A 89 21.41 8.41 -0.42
N HIS A 90 21.82 8.14 -1.65
CA HIS A 90 20.91 8.15 -2.78
C HIS A 90 21.23 7.02 -3.77
N SER A 91 20.21 6.63 -4.51
CA SER A 91 20.30 5.66 -5.60
C SER A 91 19.38 6.08 -6.74
N ILE A 92 19.88 5.93 -7.97
CA ILE A 92 19.05 6.08 -9.16
C ILE A 92 18.57 4.70 -9.57
N VAL A 93 17.27 4.55 -9.75
CA VAL A 93 16.64 3.28 -10.15
C VAL A 93 15.74 3.49 -11.36
N ASN A 94 15.64 2.47 -12.21
CA ASN A 94 14.61 2.42 -13.24
C ASN A 94 13.45 1.55 -12.76
N VAL A 95 12.27 2.14 -12.69
CA VAL A 95 11.03 1.48 -12.29
C VAL A 95 10.33 0.98 -13.55
N THR A 96 10.21 -0.32 -13.69
CA THR A 96 9.53 -0.99 -14.80
C THR A 96 8.11 -1.36 -14.37
N LEU A 97 7.14 -1.22 -15.27
CA LEU A 97 5.76 -1.59 -15.04
C LEU A 97 5.49 -3.02 -15.45
N ILE A 98 4.70 -3.71 -14.65
CA ILE A 98 4.23 -5.08 -14.90
C ILE A 98 2.71 -5.03 -14.98
N PRO A 99 2.07 -5.46 -16.09
CA PRO A 99 0.62 -5.51 -16.20
C PRO A 99 0.00 -6.33 -15.06
N LEU A 100 -1.10 -5.83 -14.49
CA LEU A 100 -1.97 -6.62 -13.62
C LEU A 100 -2.75 -7.60 -14.50
N ASN A 101 -2.79 -8.88 -14.11
CA ASN A 101 -3.69 -9.85 -14.75
C ASN A 101 -5.13 -9.49 -14.35
N VAL A 102 -5.79 -8.71 -15.16
CA VAL A 102 -7.21 -8.40 -14.99
C VAL A 102 -7.99 -9.57 -15.55
N THR A 103 -8.47 -10.46 -14.69
CA THR A 103 -9.60 -11.32 -15.06
C THR A 103 -10.77 -10.40 -15.41
N GLN A 104 -11.26 -10.55 -16.64
CA GLN A 104 -12.30 -9.75 -17.31
C GLN A 104 -13.41 -9.30 -16.36
N GLY A 105 -13.71 -8.01 -16.31
CA GLY A 105 -14.91 -7.55 -15.63
C GLY A 105 -15.10 -6.06 -15.39
N HIS A 106 -14.14 -5.17 -15.68
CA HIS A 106 -14.36 -3.72 -15.56
C HIS A 106 -13.58 -2.97 -16.63
N ASN A 107 -14.30 -2.40 -17.58
CA ASN A 107 -13.90 -1.34 -18.54
C ASN A 107 -12.44 -1.31 -19.01
N GLY A 108 -11.89 -2.44 -19.47
CA GLY A 108 -10.75 -2.52 -20.38
C GLY A 108 -9.44 -1.77 -20.06
N THR A 109 -9.34 -1.05 -18.93
CA THR A 109 -8.15 -0.29 -18.61
C THR A 109 -7.12 -1.18 -17.93
N GLN A 110 -5.96 -1.36 -18.55
CA GLN A 110 -4.83 -2.11 -18.02
C GLN A 110 -4.29 -1.43 -16.79
N GLY A 111 -4.34 -2.06 -15.61
CA GLY A 111 -3.63 -1.64 -14.40
C GLY A 111 -2.22 -2.21 -14.35
N TYR A 112 -1.36 -1.65 -13.50
CA TYR A 112 0.05 -2.03 -13.37
C TYR A 112 0.48 -2.21 -11.93
N LYS A 113 1.45 -3.10 -11.72
CA LYS A 113 2.40 -3.13 -10.60
C LYS A 113 3.72 -2.54 -11.06
N ALA A 114 4.64 -2.28 -10.13
CA ALA A 114 5.95 -1.77 -10.47
C ALA A 114 7.06 -2.67 -9.91
N THR A 115 8.23 -2.65 -10.55
CA THR A 115 9.43 -3.32 -10.03
C THR A 115 10.66 -2.49 -10.30
N TYR A 116 11.65 -2.58 -9.40
CA TYR A 116 12.97 -1.99 -9.60
C TYR A 116 14.06 -2.82 -8.93
N LEU A 117 15.30 -2.55 -9.27
CA LEU A 117 16.48 -3.21 -8.73
C LEU A 117 17.35 -2.20 -7.97
N VAL A 118 17.81 -2.59 -6.77
CA VAL A 118 18.83 -1.84 -6.01
C VAL A 118 20.03 -2.73 -5.75
N GLY A 119 21.22 -2.15 -5.75
CA GLY A 119 22.48 -2.84 -5.52
C GLY A 119 23.38 -2.88 -6.75
N LYS A 120 24.58 -3.41 -6.55
CA LYS A 120 25.61 -3.51 -7.61
C LYS A 120 25.86 -4.97 -7.96
N ASN A 121 26.01 -5.24 -9.24
CA ASN A 121 26.40 -6.56 -9.77
C ASN A 121 25.57 -7.73 -9.21
N THR A 122 26.22 -8.69 -8.55
CA THR A 122 25.61 -9.92 -8.02
C THR A 122 24.76 -9.74 -6.78
N THR A 123 24.80 -8.57 -6.13
CA THR A 123 24.05 -8.27 -4.88
C THR A 123 22.78 -7.44 -5.11
N ARG A 124 22.21 -7.54 -6.32
CA ARG A 124 20.98 -6.80 -6.64
C ARG A 124 19.76 -7.42 -5.98
N THR A 125 19.04 -6.59 -5.24
CA THR A 125 17.71 -6.95 -4.69
C THR A 125 16.63 -6.37 -5.59
N ARG A 126 15.69 -7.22 -6.02
CA ARG A 126 14.48 -6.77 -6.72
C ARG A 126 13.42 -6.42 -5.70
N TYR A 127 12.76 -5.30 -5.93
CA TYR A 127 11.60 -4.82 -5.18
C TYR A 127 10.40 -4.83 -6.10
N ASN A 128 9.36 -5.57 -5.74
CA ASN A 128 8.06 -5.56 -6.40
C ASN A 128 7.10 -4.72 -5.57
N LEU A 129 6.43 -3.79 -6.21
CA LEU A 129 5.54 -2.82 -5.59
C LEU A 129 4.11 -3.05 -6.07
N THR A 130 3.18 -3.18 -5.14
CA THR A 130 1.75 -3.30 -5.43
C THR A 130 0.99 -2.23 -4.66
N LEU A 131 0.24 -1.38 -5.35
CA LEU A 131 -0.63 -0.41 -4.71
C LEU A 131 -1.86 -1.12 -4.13
N LYS A 132 -2.13 -0.93 -2.84
CA LYS A 132 -3.20 -1.62 -2.10
C LYS A 132 -4.31 -0.69 -1.65
N ALA A 133 -3.99 0.55 -1.28
CA ALA A 133 -4.95 1.58 -0.95
C ALA A 133 -4.45 2.94 -1.39
N LYS A 134 -5.37 3.85 -1.67
CA LYS A 134 -5.12 5.26 -1.92
C LYS A 134 -6.39 6.04 -1.59
N ASP A 135 -6.25 7.30 -1.22
CA ASP A 135 -7.40 8.20 -1.15
C ASP A 135 -7.80 8.74 -2.54
N SER A 136 -8.95 9.38 -2.62
CA SER A 136 -9.48 9.93 -3.87
C SER A 136 -8.64 11.08 -4.43
N ASN A 137 -7.98 11.82 -3.55
CA ASN A 137 -7.22 13.03 -3.90
C ASN A 137 -5.76 12.74 -4.25
N GLY A 138 -5.28 11.51 -4.02
CA GLY A 138 -3.87 11.13 -4.25
C GLY A 138 -2.92 11.72 -3.21
N THR A 139 -3.42 11.96 -1.99
CA THR A 139 -2.63 12.49 -0.86
C THR A 139 -2.01 11.39 -0.02
N CYS A 140 -2.47 10.14 -0.16
CA CYS A 140 -1.85 8.98 0.47
C CYS A 140 -1.93 7.72 -0.38
N PHE A 141 -0.94 6.84 -0.20
CA PHE A 141 -0.84 5.55 -0.88
C PHE A 141 -0.33 4.49 0.10
N VAL A 142 -0.93 3.29 0.08
CA VAL A 142 -0.38 2.14 0.80
C VAL A 142 0.18 1.16 -0.21
N ILE A 143 1.48 0.92 -0.12
CA ILE A 143 2.22 0.08 -1.06
C ILE A 143 2.70 -1.17 -0.33
N LEU A 144 2.32 -2.35 -0.85
CA LEU A 144 2.93 -3.62 -0.47
C LEU A 144 4.24 -3.77 -1.24
N ILE A 145 5.30 -4.09 -0.51
CA ILE A 145 6.64 -4.32 -1.06
C ILE A 145 7.00 -5.79 -0.86
N GLU A 146 7.44 -6.45 -1.93
CA GLU A 146 8.02 -7.78 -1.86
C GLU A 146 9.45 -7.75 -2.43
N LYS A 147 10.41 -8.20 -1.64
CA LYS A 147 11.80 -8.35 -2.10
C LYS A 147 12.03 -9.71 -2.75
N SER A 148 13.06 -9.81 -3.59
CA SER A 148 13.43 -11.06 -4.26
C SER A 148 13.81 -12.21 -3.31
N ASN A 149 14.14 -11.93 -2.05
CA ASN A 149 14.38 -12.92 -0.99
C ASN A 149 13.10 -13.40 -0.28
N GLY A 150 11.92 -12.97 -0.73
CA GLY A 150 10.63 -13.36 -0.15
C GLY A 150 10.15 -12.48 1.01
N GLU A 151 10.97 -11.55 1.49
CA GLU A 151 10.54 -10.60 2.52
C GLU A 151 9.44 -9.68 1.99
N LYS A 152 8.45 -9.41 2.85
CA LYS A 152 7.30 -8.54 2.54
C LYS A 152 7.15 -7.45 3.58
N GLY A 153 6.73 -6.28 3.15
CA GLY A 153 6.42 -5.14 4.02
C GLY A 153 5.39 -4.20 3.40
N CYS A 154 4.86 -3.31 4.21
CA CYS A 154 3.95 -2.27 3.77
C CYS A 154 4.54 -0.88 4.06
N GLU A 155 4.32 0.05 3.16
CA GLU A 155 4.66 1.46 3.35
C GLU A 155 3.45 2.35 3.15
N VAL A 156 3.31 3.36 4.01
CA VAL A 156 2.44 4.52 3.76
C VAL A 156 3.30 5.60 3.14
N VAL A 157 2.94 5.97 1.92
CA VAL A 157 3.65 6.93 1.09
C VAL A 157 2.74 8.12 0.83
N VAL A 158 3.27 9.32 0.96
CA VAL A 158 2.54 10.56 0.71
C VAL A 158 3.37 11.52 -0.16
N PRO A 159 2.75 12.45 -0.90
CA PRO A 159 3.43 13.61 -1.46
C PRO A 159 4.13 14.43 -0.37
N ALA A 160 5.24 15.06 -0.68
CA ALA A 160 6.04 15.79 0.32
C ALA A 160 5.28 16.97 0.94
N SER A 161 4.35 17.57 0.23
CA SER A 161 3.42 18.59 0.72
C SER A 161 2.53 18.07 1.85
N GLU A 162 2.19 16.79 1.82
CA GLU A 162 1.26 16.13 2.75
C GLU A 162 1.95 15.46 3.96
N ARG A 163 3.27 15.52 4.06
CA ARG A 163 4.04 14.78 5.09
C ARG A 163 3.68 15.09 6.54
N ASN A 164 3.18 16.31 6.80
CA ASN A 164 2.82 16.78 8.13
C ASN A 164 1.30 16.78 8.37
N THR A 165 0.52 16.33 7.40
CA THR A 165 -0.94 16.23 7.52
C THR A 165 -1.34 14.90 8.17
N THR A 166 -2.55 14.84 8.71
CA THR A 166 -3.13 13.58 9.19
C THR A 166 -3.32 12.63 8.01
N THR A 167 -2.81 11.42 8.14
CA THR A 167 -2.99 10.39 7.11
C THR A 167 -4.49 10.14 6.88
N PRO A 168 -4.99 10.22 5.65
CA PRO A 168 -6.38 9.89 5.34
C PRO A 168 -6.79 8.51 5.85
N GLU A 169 -8.02 8.42 6.37
CA GLU A 169 -8.54 7.24 7.05
C GLU A 169 -8.45 5.97 6.21
N ILE A 170 -8.69 6.05 4.90
CA ILE A 170 -8.61 4.90 4.00
C ILE A 170 -7.22 4.27 3.97
N CYS A 171 -6.15 5.08 4.00
CA CYS A 171 -4.78 4.59 4.04
C CYS A 171 -4.44 4.08 5.44
N ASP A 172 -4.85 4.80 6.48
CA ASP A 172 -4.56 4.43 7.87
C ASP A 172 -5.26 3.13 8.25
N ASN A 173 -6.53 2.97 7.89
CA ASN A 173 -7.31 1.75 8.11
C ASN A 173 -6.69 0.56 7.36
N TYR A 174 -6.34 0.72 6.08
CA TYR A 174 -5.69 -0.37 5.35
C TYR A 174 -4.36 -0.77 6.00
N TYR A 175 -3.53 0.21 6.32
CA TYR A 175 -2.22 -0.02 6.92
C TYR A 175 -2.31 -0.71 8.28
N ASN A 176 -3.24 -0.27 9.14
CA ASN A 176 -3.38 -0.80 10.50
C ASN A 176 -4.00 -2.21 10.50
N ASN A 177 -5.01 -2.45 9.66
CA ASN A 177 -5.83 -3.66 9.71
C ASN A 177 -5.35 -4.78 8.76
N THR A 178 -4.68 -4.41 7.66
CA THR A 178 -4.30 -5.38 6.62
C THR A 178 -2.80 -5.63 6.55
N CYS A 179 -1.98 -4.61 6.80
CA CYS A 179 -0.54 -4.81 6.85
C CYS A 179 -0.14 -5.43 8.19
N THR A 180 0.64 -6.50 8.15
CA THR A 180 1.13 -7.24 9.32
C THR A 180 2.55 -6.83 9.70
N GLY A 181 2.94 -7.12 10.95
CA GLY A 181 4.29 -6.92 11.47
C GLY A 181 4.48 -5.63 12.28
N ASN A 182 5.69 -5.45 12.78
CA ASN A 182 6.08 -4.28 13.57
C ASN A 182 6.09 -3.02 12.71
N SER A 183 5.66 -1.91 13.29
CA SER A 183 5.60 -0.60 12.63
C SER A 183 6.73 0.31 13.09
N ILE A 184 7.26 1.10 12.16
CA ILE A 184 8.23 2.17 12.43
C ILE A 184 7.81 3.45 11.70
N GLN A 185 7.98 4.59 12.37
CA GLN A 185 7.86 5.91 11.78
C GLN A 185 9.20 6.28 11.13
N LEU A 186 9.17 6.74 9.88
CA LEU A 186 10.38 7.08 9.11
C LEU A 186 10.58 8.58 8.91
N TYR A 187 9.53 9.37 9.23
CA TYR A 187 9.53 10.84 9.09
C TYR A 187 9.13 11.51 10.38
#